data_bcd49c1165d2076e37ced66d0e448c8f
#
_entry.id   bcd49c1165d2076e37ced66d0e448c8f
#
_cell.length_a   1.000
_cell.length_b   1.000
_cell.length_c   1.000
_cell.angle_alpha   90.00
_cell.angle_beta   90.00
_cell.angle_gamma   90.00
#
_symmetry.space_group_name_H-M   'P 1'
#
loop_
_entity.id
_entity.type
_entity.pdbx_description
1 polymer ?
#
loop_
_entity_poly.entity_id
_entity_poly.type
_entity_poly.pdbx_seq_one_letter_code
_entity_poly.pdbx_strand_id
1 'polypeptide(L)'
;GQGVMSEQMQDQKIIDRLLSLYPDIRHPEKYRNCLSSIPHLTQQQLDSFIVMLKIITGYVESNELLLFPPKTIGQLTKNYIQKNYANKITLDELSMYLHCSTVTLTEHFRREFGITIFTYLNRERLEQAEKLLVFSDANITEIAEKCGFSDANYFFLQFKKKHGISPSAYRKQRKK
;
A
#
# COMPACT_ATOMS: atom_id res chain seq x y z
N GLY A 1 23.41 11.69 -31.83
CA GLY A 1 23.54 10.23 -31.59
C GLY A 1 23.80 9.86 -30.13
N GLN A 2 24.54 10.68 -29.37
CA GLN A 2 24.91 10.35 -27.97
C GLN A 2 23.77 10.52 -26.97
N GLY A 3 22.85 11.45 -27.20
CA GLY A 3 21.69 11.69 -26.30
C GLY A 3 20.69 10.54 -26.31
N VAL A 4 20.37 9.99 -27.48
CA VAL A 4 19.38 8.90 -27.63
C VAL A 4 19.91 7.58 -27.02
N MET A 5 21.19 7.31 -27.11
CA MET A 5 21.80 6.12 -26.49
C MET A 5 21.81 6.20 -24.96
N SER A 6 21.93 7.40 -24.37
CA SER A 6 21.90 7.56 -22.91
C SER A 6 20.49 7.38 -22.34
N GLU A 7 19.45 7.85 -23.02
CA GLU A 7 18.04 7.65 -22.64
C GLU A 7 17.64 6.17 -22.71
N GLN A 8 17.91 5.49 -23.82
CA GLN A 8 17.62 4.05 -23.96
C GLN A 8 18.32 3.19 -22.90
N MET A 9 19.55 3.55 -22.52
CA MET A 9 20.30 2.84 -21.48
C MET A 9 19.73 3.10 -20.07
N GLN A 10 19.12 4.26 -19.84
CA GLN A 10 18.47 4.61 -18.59
C GLN A 10 17.13 3.89 -18.43
N ASP A 11 16.35 3.77 -19.52
CA ASP A 11 15.11 3.02 -19.57
C ASP A 11 15.33 1.54 -19.32
N GLN A 12 16.36 0.95 -19.91
CA GLN A 12 16.68 -0.45 -19.68
C GLN A 12 16.97 -0.74 -18.20
N LYS A 13 17.70 0.16 -17.51
CA LYS A 13 17.95 0.04 -16.07
C LYS A 13 16.66 0.14 -15.24
N ILE A 14 15.73 1.00 -15.65
CA ILE A 14 14.43 1.14 -14.97
C ILE A 14 13.61 -0.14 -15.16
N ILE A 15 13.55 -0.68 -16.37
CA ILE A 15 12.85 -1.93 -16.67
C ILE A 15 13.45 -3.09 -15.88
N ASP A 16 14.76 -3.23 -15.83
CA ASP A 16 15.45 -4.27 -15.07
C ASP A 16 15.15 -4.15 -13.57
N ARG A 17 15.13 -2.93 -13.05
CA ARG A 17 14.77 -2.66 -11.66
C ARG A 17 13.31 -3.00 -11.37
N LEU A 18 12.38 -2.67 -12.26
CA LEU A 18 10.96 -3.03 -12.12
C LEU A 18 10.78 -4.55 -12.11
N LEU A 19 11.40 -5.25 -13.04
CA LEU A 19 11.34 -6.72 -13.11
C LEU A 19 11.96 -7.40 -11.88
N SER A 20 13.03 -6.81 -11.31
CA SER A 20 13.65 -7.33 -10.09
C SER A 20 12.79 -7.21 -8.83
N LEU A 21 11.79 -6.31 -8.83
CA LEU A 21 10.82 -6.17 -7.73
C LEU A 21 9.77 -7.30 -7.70
N TYR A 22 9.65 -8.04 -8.81
CA TYR A 22 8.66 -9.11 -8.98
C TYR A 22 9.32 -10.40 -9.44
N PRO A 23 10.09 -11.09 -8.58
CA PRO A 23 10.87 -12.29 -8.93
C PRO A 23 10.01 -13.47 -9.40
N ASP A 24 8.72 -13.47 -9.06
CA ASP A 24 7.77 -14.54 -9.40
C ASP A 24 7.10 -14.37 -10.78
N ILE A 25 7.52 -13.37 -11.56
CA ILE A 25 6.99 -13.16 -12.92
C ILE A 25 7.39 -14.34 -13.82
N ARG A 26 6.39 -15.08 -14.29
CA ARG A 26 6.59 -16.06 -15.34
C ARG A 26 6.82 -15.33 -16.68
N HIS A 27 7.91 -15.66 -17.37
CA HIS A 27 8.27 -15.09 -18.68
C HIS A 27 8.67 -13.58 -18.62
N PRO A 28 9.73 -13.20 -17.89
CA PRO A 28 10.16 -11.80 -17.75
C PRO A 28 10.47 -11.14 -19.10
N GLU A 29 10.93 -11.89 -20.10
CA GLU A 29 11.25 -11.39 -21.46
C GLU A 29 10.02 -10.82 -22.19
N LYS A 30 8.85 -11.43 -21.98
CA LYS A 30 7.59 -10.93 -22.58
C LYS A 30 7.21 -9.56 -22.00
N TYR A 31 7.39 -9.38 -20.70
CA TYR A 31 7.13 -8.09 -20.04
C TYR A 31 8.19 -7.05 -20.42
N ARG A 32 9.47 -7.44 -20.56
CA ARG A 32 10.53 -6.58 -21.05
C ARG A 32 10.18 -5.98 -22.40
N ASN A 33 9.79 -6.81 -23.36
CA ASN A 33 9.39 -6.36 -24.70
C ASN A 33 8.17 -5.41 -24.66
N CYS A 34 7.15 -5.71 -23.83
CA CYS A 34 6.02 -4.83 -23.64
C CYS A 34 6.43 -3.47 -23.05
N LEU A 35 7.26 -3.47 -22.00
CA LEU A 35 7.72 -2.24 -21.35
C LEU A 35 8.58 -1.37 -22.29
N SER A 36 9.43 -2.01 -23.10
CA SER A 36 10.26 -1.31 -24.11
C SER A 36 9.42 -0.71 -25.25
N SER A 37 8.22 -1.18 -25.48
CA SER A 37 7.31 -0.66 -26.52
C SER A 37 6.40 0.47 -26.03
N ILE A 38 6.42 0.80 -24.73
CA ILE A 38 5.63 1.90 -24.16
C ILE A 38 6.24 3.23 -24.67
N PRO A 39 5.44 4.07 -25.33
CA PRO A 39 5.95 5.37 -25.81
C PRO A 39 6.33 6.26 -24.61
N HIS A 40 7.45 6.95 -24.71
CA HIS A 40 7.87 7.92 -23.71
C HIS A 40 6.88 9.10 -23.69
N LEU A 41 6.29 9.33 -22.55
CA LEU A 41 5.44 10.49 -22.32
C LEU A 41 6.29 11.62 -21.73
N THR A 42 6.19 12.81 -22.30
CA THR A 42 6.74 14.02 -21.68
C THR A 42 5.99 14.30 -20.38
N GLN A 43 6.61 15.04 -19.45
CA GLN A 43 5.95 15.46 -18.22
C GLN A 43 4.62 16.18 -18.50
N GLN A 44 4.59 17.04 -19.51
CA GLN A 44 3.39 17.75 -19.91
C GLN A 44 2.26 16.82 -20.40
N GLN A 45 2.61 15.77 -21.15
CA GLN A 45 1.65 14.74 -21.58
C GLN A 45 1.11 13.94 -20.40
N LEU A 46 2.00 13.60 -19.45
CA LEU A 46 1.61 12.89 -18.24
C LEU A 46 0.67 13.72 -17.37
N ASP A 47 0.98 15.00 -17.16
CA ASP A 47 0.14 15.93 -16.41
C ASP A 47 -1.23 16.09 -17.08
N SER A 48 -1.27 16.24 -18.41
CA SER A 48 -2.51 16.32 -19.18
C SER A 48 -3.34 15.03 -19.05
N PHE A 49 -2.70 13.87 -19.07
CA PHE A 49 -3.36 12.59 -18.88
C PHE A 49 -3.97 12.43 -17.48
N ILE A 50 -3.24 12.88 -16.45
CA ILE A 50 -3.73 12.90 -15.05
C ILE A 50 -4.96 13.81 -14.93
N VAL A 51 -4.93 14.99 -15.52
CA VAL A 51 -6.07 15.92 -15.54
C VAL A 51 -7.27 15.29 -16.23
N MET A 52 -7.07 14.68 -17.40
CA MET A 52 -8.12 13.97 -18.14
C MET A 52 -8.74 12.85 -17.31
N LEU A 53 -7.93 12.03 -16.64
CA LEU A 53 -8.42 10.97 -15.75
C LEU A 53 -9.25 11.53 -14.59
N LYS A 54 -8.83 12.63 -13.97
CA LYS A 54 -9.59 13.30 -12.91
C LYS A 54 -10.95 13.81 -13.40
N ILE A 55 -11.00 14.40 -14.60
CA ILE A 55 -12.25 14.88 -15.21
C ILE A 55 -13.19 13.69 -15.49
N ILE A 56 -12.68 12.62 -16.10
CA ILE A 56 -13.47 11.42 -16.39
C ILE A 56 -13.99 10.80 -15.10
N THR A 57 -13.14 10.65 -14.08
CA THR A 57 -13.55 10.07 -12.79
C THR A 57 -14.63 10.93 -12.14
N GLY A 58 -14.46 12.24 -12.10
CA GLY A 58 -15.44 13.16 -11.55
C GLY A 58 -16.77 13.13 -12.33
N TYR A 59 -16.72 13.03 -13.66
CA TYR A 59 -17.91 12.89 -14.49
C TYR A 59 -18.65 11.56 -14.22
N VAL A 60 -17.93 10.46 -14.13
CA VAL A 60 -18.48 9.13 -13.83
C VAL A 60 -19.13 9.09 -12.45
N GLU A 61 -18.48 9.69 -11.44
CA GLU A 61 -19.00 9.80 -10.08
C GLU A 61 -20.24 10.68 -10.01
N SER A 62 -20.21 11.86 -10.66
CA SER A 62 -21.32 12.84 -10.63
C SER A 62 -22.57 12.36 -11.36
N ASN A 63 -22.43 11.47 -12.33
CA ASN A 63 -23.55 10.95 -13.12
C ASN A 63 -23.93 9.52 -12.73
N GLU A 64 -23.38 8.99 -11.63
CA GLU A 64 -23.65 7.63 -11.13
C GLU A 64 -23.50 6.55 -12.23
N LEU A 65 -22.63 6.79 -13.23
CA LEU A 65 -22.42 5.89 -14.37
C LEU A 65 -21.77 4.56 -13.98
N LEU A 66 -21.14 4.50 -12.80
CA LEU A 66 -20.67 3.26 -12.20
C LEU A 66 -21.52 2.99 -10.96
N LEU A 67 -22.43 2.05 -11.07
CA LEU A 67 -23.14 1.48 -9.93
C LEU A 67 -22.16 0.59 -9.16
N PHE A 68 -21.29 1.20 -8.36
CA PHE A 68 -20.57 0.44 -7.35
C PHE A 68 -21.60 0.04 -6.28
N PRO A 69 -21.68 -1.25 -5.93
CA PRO A 69 -22.52 -1.64 -4.83
C PRO A 69 -22.12 -0.81 -3.58
N PRO A 70 -23.08 -0.36 -2.77
CA PRO A 70 -22.76 0.44 -1.59
C PRO A 70 -21.73 -0.31 -0.74
N LYS A 71 -20.68 0.41 -0.33
CA LYS A 71 -19.62 -0.19 0.48
C LYS A 71 -20.22 -0.74 1.76
N THR A 72 -19.89 -1.98 2.06
CA THR A 72 -20.31 -2.62 3.31
C THR A 72 -19.67 -1.92 4.53
N ILE A 73 -20.25 -2.10 5.72
CA ILE A 73 -19.64 -1.64 6.97
C ILE A 73 -18.21 -2.16 7.10
N GLY A 74 -17.95 -3.41 6.70
CA GLY A 74 -16.61 -4.00 6.71
C GLY A 74 -15.65 -3.27 5.79
N GLN A 75 -16.05 -2.96 4.56
CA GLN A 75 -15.22 -2.21 3.59
C GLN A 75 -14.97 -0.76 4.04
N LEU A 76 -15.97 -0.10 4.61
CA LEU A 76 -15.81 1.25 5.17
C LEU A 76 -14.82 1.23 6.34
N THR A 77 -14.93 0.24 7.24
CA THR A 77 -14.00 0.04 8.35
C THR A 77 -12.57 -0.19 7.84
N LYS A 78 -12.40 -1.07 6.85
CA LYS A 78 -11.10 -1.32 6.21
C LYS A 78 -10.49 -0.03 5.66
N ASN A 79 -11.27 0.74 4.90
CA ASN A 79 -10.81 1.99 4.32
C ASN A 79 -10.40 3.02 5.39
N TYR A 80 -11.16 3.10 6.49
CA TYR A 80 -10.82 3.95 7.62
C TYR A 80 -9.48 3.55 8.24
N ILE A 81 -9.28 2.26 8.50
CA ILE A 81 -8.03 1.74 9.06
C ILE A 81 -6.85 2.06 8.14
N GLN A 82 -6.97 1.82 6.84
CA GLN A 82 -5.90 2.09 5.88
C GLN A 82 -5.48 3.56 5.82
N LYS A 83 -6.41 4.48 6.05
CA LYS A 83 -6.11 5.92 6.09
C LYS A 83 -5.56 6.40 7.44
N ASN A 84 -5.89 5.71 8.53
CA ASN A 84 -5.63 6.17 9.89
C ASN A 84 -4.78 5.20 10.73
N TYR A 85 -4.16 4.20 10.15
CA TYR A 85 -3.43 3.12 10.86
C TYR A 85 -2.38 3.64 11.85
N ALA A 86 -1.75 4.78 11.56
CA ALA A 86 -0.73 5.38 12.41
C ALA A 86 -1.31 6.00 13.69
N ASN A 87 -2.60 6.30 13.71
CA ASN A 87 -3.27 6.90 14.86
C ASN A 87 -3.79 5.82 15.84
N LYS A 88 -4.16 6.25 17.05
CA LYS A 88 -4.91 5.40 17.98
C LYS A 88 -6.32 5.22 17.43
N ILE A 89 -6.71 4.00 17.14
CA ILE A 89 -8.07 3.64 16.69
C ILE A 89 -8.77 2.85 17.79
N THR A 90 -9.99 3.25 18.13
CA THR A 90 -10.86 2.55 19.09
C THR A 90 -12.13 2.06 18.41
N LEU A 91 -12.80 1.06 18.99
CA LEU A 91 -14.09 0.60 18.48
C LEU A 91 -15.16 1.67 18.59
N ASP A 92 -15.13 2.47 19.66
CA ASP A 92 -16.09 3.55 19.88
C ASP A 92 -15.96 4.63 18.80
N GLU A 93 -14.73 5.03 18.47
CA GLU A 93 -14.45 5.97 17.37
C GLU A 93 -14.98 5.44 16.03
N LEU A 94 -14.70 4.19 15.72
CA LEU A 94 -15.17 3.55 14.49
C LEU A 94 -16.70 3.44 14.45
N SER A 95 -17.32 3.10 15.58
CA SER A 95 -18.78 2.97 15.69
C SER A 95 -19.48 4.32 15.51
N MET A 96 -18.92 5.38 16.08
CA MET A 96 -19.41 6.76 15.88
C MET A 96 -19.25 7.20 14.42
N TYR A 97 -18.09 6.96 13.83
CA TYR A 97 -17.80 7.33 12.43
C TYR A 97 -18.71 6.60 11.43
N LEU A 98 -19.05 5.34 11.68
CA LEU A 98 -19.89 4.51 10.80
C LEU A 98 -21.36 4.48 11.20
N HIS A 99 -21.75 5.23 12.23
CA HIS A 99 -23.13 5.30 12.74
C HIS A 99 -23.74 3.90 13.02
N CYS A 100 -22.96 3.00 13.61
CA CYS A 100 -23.41 1.65 13.96
C CYS A 100 -22.88 1.23 15.35
N SER A 101 -23.48 0.20 15.96
CA SER A 101 -22.97 -0.31 17.25
C SER A 101 -21.61 -1.01 17.09
N THR A 102 -20.80 -1.05 18.15
CA THR A 102 -19.52 -1.78 18.19
C THR A 102 -19.72 -3.28 17.92
N VAL A 103 -20.86 -3.85 18.34
CA VAL A 103 -21.24 -5.24 18.06
C VAL A 103 -21.44 -5.43 16.56
N THR A 104 -22.31 -4.64 15.96
CA THR A 104 -22.58 -4.67 14.51
C THR A 104 -21.29 -4.53 13.71
N LEU A 105 -20.44 -3.56 14.08
CA LEU A 105 -19.16 -3.29 13.47
C LEU A 105 -18.23 -4.52 13.47
N THR A 106 -18.06 -5.12 14.65
CA THR A 106 -17.13 -6.26 14.82
C THR A 106 -17.64 -7.53 14.13
N GLU A 107 -18.94 -7.81 14.18
CA GLU A 107 -19.55 -8.95 13.51
C GLU A 107 -19.47 -8.83 11.99
N HIS A 108 -19.85 -7.67 11.43
CA HIS A 108 -19.77 -7.44 9.98
C HIS A 108 -18.34 -7.53 9.46
N PHE A 109 -17.38 -6.93 10.17
CA PHE A 109 -15.98 -6.99 9.77
C PHE A 109 -15.46 -8.43 9.81
N ARG A 110 -15.73 -9.17 10.90
CA ARG A 110 -15.30 -10.57 11.03
C ARG A 110 -15.95 -11.48 10.00
N ARG A 111 -17.23 -11.28 9.71
CA ARG A 111 -17.94 -12.06 8.68
C ARG A 111 -17.36 -11.84 7.28
N GLU A 112 -16.96 -10.62 6.97
CA GLU A 112 -16.47 -10.24 5.65
C GLU A 112 -14.99 -10.59 5.44
N PHE A 113 -14.15 -10.38 6.46
CA PHE A 113 -12.69 -10.54 6.35
C PHE A 113 -12.13 -11.76 7.10
N GLY A 114 -12.92 -12.48 7.86
CA GLY A 114 -12.49 -13.67 8.63
C GLY A 114 -11.61 -13.37 9.84
N ILE A 115 -11.25 -12.12 10.10
CA ILE A 115 -10.35 -11.68 11.18
C ILE A 115 -10.95 -10.52 11.96
N THR A 116 -10.40 -10.23 13.14
CA THR A 116 -10.85 -9.07 13.92
C THR A 116 -10.29 -7.76 13.37
N ILE A 117 -10.96 -6.64 13.69
CA ILE A 117 -10.56 -5.29 13.33
C ILE A 117 -9.13 -5.00 13.80
N PHE A 118 -8.77 -5.34 15.04
CA PHE A 118 -7.43 -5.10 15.57
C PHE A 118 -6.35 -6.02 14.96
N THR A 119 -6.72 -7.25 14.58
CA THR A 119 -5.83 -8.12 13.82
C THR A 119 -5.53 -7.50 12.45
N TYR A 120 -6.54 -6.95 11.79
CA TYR A 120 -6.37 -6.25 10.53
C TYR A 120 -5.52 -4.98 10.68
N LEU A 121 -5.80 -4.16 11.71
CA LEU A 121 -5.01 -2.95 12.01
C LEU A 121 -3.52 -3.27 12.24
N ASN A 122 -3.23 -4.31 13.03
CA ASN A 122 -1.85 -4.73 13.27
C ASN A 122 -1.18 -5.22 11.98
N ARG A 123 -1.90 -5.95 11.11
CA ARG A 123 -1.37 -6.37 9.82
C ARG A 123 -1.03 -5.17 8.94
N GLU A 124 -1.92 -4.20 8.83
CA GLU A 124 -1.70 -2.97 8.06
C GLU A 124 -0.47 -2.20 8.57
N ARG A 125 -0.36 -2.01 9.89
CA ARG A 125 0.80 -1.37 10.53
C ARG A 125 2.11 -2.07 10.21
N LEU A 126 2.13 -3.41 10.25
CA LEU A 126 3.32 -4.19 9.92
C LEU A 126 3.68 -4.06 8.43
N GLU A 127 2.71 -4.03 7.51
CA GLU A 127 2.94 -3.84 6.09
C GLU A 127 3.54 -2.45 5.78
N GLN A 128 3.11 -1.42 6.49
CA GLN A 128 3.72 -0.09 6.37
C GLN A 128 5.13 -0.06 6.98
N ALA A 129 5.35 -0.75 8.10
CA ALA A 129 6.68 -0.88 8.69
C ALA A 129 7.67 -1.60 7.77
N GLU A 130 7.24 -2.64 7.04
CA GLU A 130 8.05 -3.31 6.01
C GLU A 130 8.58 -2.32 4.96
N LYS A 131 7.68 -1.45 4.46
CA LYS A 131 8.06 -0.43 3.47
C LYS A 131 9.09 0.55 4.08
N LEU A 132 8.84 1.05 5.30
CA LEU A 132 9.77 1.97 5.94
C LEU A 132 11.11 1.33 6.26
N LEU A 133 11.14 0.04 6.62
CA LEU A 133 12.40 -0.69 6.85
C LEU A 133 13.27 -0.76 5.61
N VAL A 134 12.67 -0.86 4.42
CA VAL A 134 13.40 -0.97 3.14
C VAL A 134 13.76 0.41 2.58
N PHE A 135 12.82 1.38 2.65
CA PHE A 135 12.94 2.64 1.92
C PHE A 135 13.34 3.84 2.79
N SER A 136 13.58 3.67 4.11
CA SER A 136 14.01 4.77 4.97
C SER A 136 15.21 4.39 5.85
N ASP A 137 15.90 5.42 6.34
CA ASP A 137 17.01 5.29 7.30
C ASP A 137 16.56 5.47 8.76
N ALA A 138 15.25 5.67 8.99
CA ALA A 138 14.69 5.82 10.33
C ALA A 138 15.07 4.63 11.22
N ASN A 139 15.32 4.86 12.51
CA ASN A 139 15.62 3.76 13.43
C ASN A 139 14.37 2.88 13.67
N ILE A 140 14.57 1.70 14.24
CA ILE A 140 13.47 0.71 14.42
C ILE A 140 12.36 1.23 15.33
N THR A 141 12.72 1.98 16.37
CA THR A 141 11.76 2.59 17.31
C THR A 141 10.93 3.66 16.62
N GLU A 142 11.57 4.56 15.87
CA GLU A 142 10.86 5.57 15.06
C GLU A 142 9.91 4.96 14.04
N ILE A 143 10.30 3.84 13.41
CA ILE A 143 9.41 3.13 12.47
C ILE A 143 8.20 2.56 13.21
N ALA A 144 8.40 1.95 14.40
CA ALA A 144 7.28 1.46 15.20
C ALA A 144 6.29 2.59 15.53
N GLU A 145 6.79 3.73 16.02
CA GLU A 145 5.97 4.91 16.33
C GLU A 145 5.23 5.46 15.10
N LYS A 146 5.92 5.64 13.97
CA LYS A 146 5.32 6.10 12.71
C LYS A 146 4.24 5.17 12.17
N CYS A 147 4.33 3.89 12.49
CA CYS A 147 3.31 2.90 12.15
C CYS A 147 2.20 2.77 13.21
N GLY A 148 2.22 3.57 14.27
CA GLY A 148 1.17 3.61 15.28
C GLY A 148 1.31 2.55 16.38
N PHE A 149 2.49 1.93 16.53
CA PHE A 149 2.76 1.08 17.68
C PHE A 149 3.18 1.95 18.88
N SER A 150 2.45 1.84 19.98
CA SER A 150 2.76 2.54 21.23
C SER A 150 3.92 1.92 22.01
N ASP A 151 4.27 0.67 21.69
CA ASP A 151 5.34 -0.08 22.31
C ASP A 151 6.22 -0.76 21.25
N ALA A 152 7.49 -0.39 21.22
CA ALA A 152 8.48 -0.95 20.31
C ALA A 152 8.75 -2.45 20.55
N ASN A 153 8.63 -2.94 21.79
CA ASN A 153 8.77 -4.37 22.10
C ASN A 153 7.60 -5.16 21.51
N TYR A 154 6.37 -4.64 21.64
CA TYR A 154 5.20 -5.25 21.03
C TYR A 154 5.33 -5.29 19.50
N PHE A 155 5.78 -4.20 18.89
CA PHE A 155 6.09 -4.18 17.45
C PHE A 155 7.09 -5.26 17.07
N PHE A 156 8.23 -5.35 17.80
CA PHE A 156 9.27 -6.34 17.54
C PHE A 156 8.72 -7.77 17.57
N LEU A 157 7.92 -8.11 18.59
CA LEU A 157 7.31 -9.43 18.75
C LEU A 157 6.35 -9.75 17.61
N GLN A 158 5.48 -8.79 17.24
CA GLN A 158 4.50 -8.96 16.15
C GLN A 158 5.21 -9.10 14.79
N PHE A 159 6.23 -8.30 14.55
CA PHE A 159 7.03 -8.34 13.33
C PHE A 159 7.76 -9.69 13.20
N LYS A 160 8.44 -10.12 14.26
CA LYS A 160 9.14 -11.42 14.29
C LYS A 160 8.16 -12.59 14.12
N LYS A 161 6.96 -12.50 14.71
CA LYS A 161 5.90 -13.52 14.54
C LYS A 161 5.45 -13.61 13.07
N LYS A 162 5.32 -12.48 12.38
CA LYS A 162 4.88 -12.44 10.97
C LYS A 162 5.97 -12.91 10.00
N HIS A 163 7.23 -12.52 10.23
CA HIS A 163 8.33 -12.70 9.27
C HIS A 163 9.36 -13.76 9.66
N GLY A 164 9.30 -14.32 10.87
CA GLY A 164 10.29 -15.26 11.39
C GLY A 164 11.60 -14.63 11.82
N ILE A 165 11.88 -13.36 11.45
CA ILE A 165 13.12 -12.62 11.71
C ILE A 165 12.85 -11.27 12.33
N SER A 166 13.85 -10.67 12.96
CA SER A 166 13.73 -9.34 13.57
C SER A 166 13.63 -8.24 12.52
N PRO A 167 13.03 -7.05 12.86
CA PRO A 167 13.00 -5.89 11.96
C PRO A 167 14.38 -5.47 11.46
N SER A 168 15.40 -5.52 12.32
CA SER A 168 16.78 -5.17 11.95
C SER A 168 17.38 -6.18 10.97
N ALA A 169 17.14 -7.48 11.17
CA ALA A 169 17.57 -8.53 10.26
C ALA A 169 16.85 -8.40 8.91
N TYR A 170 15.55 -8.11 8.92
CA TYR A 170 14.74 -7.88 7.73
C TYR A 170 15.30 -6.71 6.90
N ARG A 171 15.60 -5.57 7.55
CA ARG A 171 16.24 -4.42 6.91
C ARG A 171 17.55 -4.81 6.25
N LYS A 172 18.45 -5.51 6.99
CA LYS A 172 19.77 -5.91 6.48
C LYS A 172 19.67 -6.82 5.24
N GLN A 173 18.65 -7.68 5.17
CA GLN A 173 18.45 -8.58 4.03
C GLN A 173 17.87 -7.87 2.80
N ARG A 174 17.02 -6.86 2.99
CA ARG A 174 16.28 -6.21 1.91
C ARG A 174 16.89 -4.89 1.42
N LYS A 175 17.73 -4.26 2.24
CA LYS A 175 18.45 -3.02 1.91
C LYS A 175 19.84 -3.37 1.31
N LYS A 176 19.85 -4.07 0.18
CA LYS A 176 21.04 -4.31 -0.62
C LYS A 176 21.22 -3.20 -1.65
#